data_cb5b68ab52f78bd1c2289f8d06be57de
#
_entry.id   cb5b68ab52f78bd1c2289f8d06be57de
#
_cell.length_a   1.000
_cell.length_b   1.000
_cell.length_c   1.000
_cell.angle_alpha   90.00
_cell.angle_beta   90.00
_cell.angle_gamma   90.00
#
_symmetry.space_group_name_H-M   'P 1'
#
loop_
_entity.id
_entity.type
_entity.pdbx_description
1 polymer ?
#
loop_
_entity_poly.entity_id
_entity_poly.type
_entity_poly.pdbx_seq_one_letter_code
_entity_poly.pdbx_strand_id
1 'polypeptide(L)'
;MPILAIDPIAFRLLGWPVHWYGLLIGLGMVLSYLLVMREGRRKGLSEDYLSDAYFWTIILGLLGARAYYVLFRLDYYLAHPDQIIQIWHGGGAIYGAILLGTATIIYVARRYQQDLILTLDVVAPGIMLAQAIGRWGNFVNQEAYGPETSRAFLEGLHLPAWLIDQMQIQGHYYQPTFLYESLWNLLGLALIFILRRQKGLVKRGELAAGYFVWYGLGRFFIEGLRTDSLYLGPLRISQGVSAVMVVLGLAWIIIRRRGGHSVAYSDFQLEKR
;
A
#
# COMPACT_ATOMS: atom_id res chain seq x y z
N MET A 1 17.69 24.71 -21.65
CA MET A 1 18.18 23.31 -21.73
C MET A 1 16.97 22.41 -21.52
N PRO A 2 16.77 21.34 -22.28
CA PRO A 2 15.73 20.37 -21.96
C PRO A 2 16.05 19.79 -20.58
N ILE A 3 15.10 19.88 -19.67
CA ILE A 3 15.20 19.27 -18.34
C ILE A 3 15.18 17.76 -18.57
N LEU A 4 16.30 17.10 -18.24
CA LEU A 4 16.39 15.64 -18.34
C LEU A 4 15.57 15.06 -17.21
N ALA A 5 14.45 14.42 -17.56
CA ALA A 5 13.70 13.60 -16.60
C ALA A 5 14.60 12.48 -16.03
N ILE A 6 14.30 12.04 -14.83
CA ILE A 6 15.00 10.90 -14.21
C ILE A 6 14.80 9.67 -15.09
N ASP A 7 15.89 9.00 -15.48
CA ASP A 7 15.80 7.73 -16.20
C ASP A 7 15.08 6.70 -15.31
N PRO A 8 13.96 6.10 -15.74
CA PRO A 8 13.29 5.03 -14.99
C PRO A 8 14.18 3.81 -14.73
N ILE A 9 15.24 3.61 -15.54
CA ILE A 9 16.22 2.53 -15.35
C ILE A 9 17.29 3.00 -14.37
N ALA A 10 17.36 2.35 -13.20
CA ALA A 10 18.38 2.64 -12.18
C ALA A 10 19.77 2.19 -12.64
N PHE A 11 19.86 0.97 -13.15
CA PHE A 11 21.08 0.38 -13.71
C PHE A 11 20.74 -0.86 -14.55
N ARG A 12 21.77 -1.39 -15.22
CA ARG A 12 21.65 -2.63 -15.97
C ARG A 12 22.47 -3.73 -15.29
N LEU A 13 21.81 -4.86 -14.99
CA LEU A 13 22.47 -6.05 -14.42
C LEU A 13 22.52 -7.14 -15.50
N LEU A 14 23.71 -7.55 -15.94
CA LEU A 14 23.90 -8.54 -17.00
C LEU A 14 23.08 -8.23 -18.28
N GLY A 15 22.94 -6.94 -18.63
CA GLY A 15 22.16 -6.47 -19.77
C GLY A 15 20.67 -6.23 -19.50
N TRP A 16 20.11 -6.74 -18.40
CA TRP A 16 18.69 -6.54 -18.02
C TRP A 16 18.49 -5.21 -17.31
N PRO A 17 17.49 -4.39 -17.70
CA PRO A 17 17.22 -3.13 -17.05
C PRO A 17 16.59 -3.36 -15.68
N VAL A 18 17.19 -2.78 -14.63
CA VAL A 18 16.61 -2.72 -13.28
C VAL A 18 15.98 -1.34 -13.09
N HIS A 19 14.66 -1.31 -12.86
CA HIS A 19 13.90 -0.08 -12.75
C HIS A 19 13.83 0.42 -11.30
N TRP A 20 13.90 1.73 -11.12
CA TRP A 20 13.72 2.37 -9.81
C TRP A 20 12.42 1.96 -9.12
N TYR A 21 11.34 1.83 -9.90
CA TYR A 21 10.05 1.40 -9.37
C TYR A 21 10.14 0.06 -8.64
N GLY A 22 10.76 -0.94 -9.25
CA GLY A 22 10.97 -2.25 -8.63
C GLY A 22 11.86 -2.19 -7.39
N LEU A 23 12.93 -1.36 -7.42
CA LEU A 23 13.82 -1.18 -6.27
C LEU A 23 13.09 -0.52 -5.09
N LEU A 24 12.28 0.50 -5.34
CA LEU A 24 11.51 1.19 -4.30
C LEU A 24 10.43 0.29 -3.70
N ILE A 25 9.74 -0.51 -4.52
CA ILE A 25 8.80 -1.52 -4.02
C ILE A 25 9.53 -2.56 -3.17
N GLY A 26 10.67 -3.09 -3.64
CA GLY A 26 11.48 -4.03 -2.89
C GLY A 26 11.98 -3.45 -1.56
N LEU A 27 12.46 -2.20 -1.57
CA LEU A 27 12.87 -1.49 -0.36
C LEU A 27 11.69 -1.34 0.61
N GLY A 28 10.52 -0.92 0.11
CA GLY A 28 9.30 -0.82 0.90
C GLY A 28 8.91 -2.16 1.54
N MET A 29 9.00 -3.26 0.78
CA MET A 29 8.76 -4.61 1.29
C MET A 29 9.76 -4.98 2.40
N VAL A 30 11.07 -4.80 2.19
CA VAL A 30 12.09 -5.14 3.19
C VAL A 30 11.87 -4.35 4.48
N LEU A 31 11.67 -3.03 4.39
CA LEU A 31 11.47 -2.19 5.58
C LEU A 31 10.15 -2.52 6.28
N SER A 32 9.08 -2.80 5.53
CA SER A 32 7.82 -3.29 6.08
C SER A 32 8.00 -4.62 6.82
N TYR A 33 8.71 -5.58 6.22
CA TYR A 33 9.03 -6.86 6.86
C TYR A 33 9.75 -6.69 8.19
N LEU A 34 10.81 -5.88 8.22
CA LEU A 34 11.57 -5.61 9.44
C LEU A 34 10.69 -4.98 10.53
N LEU A 35 9.80 -4.07 10.14
CA LEU A 35 8.88 -3.42 11.06
C LEU A 35 7.85 -4.42 11.63
N VAL A 36 7.26 -5.26 10.78
CA VAL A 36 6.30 -6.31 11.13
C VAL A 36 6.96 -7.35 12.05
N MET A 37 8.15 -7.82 11.71
CA MET A 37 8.90 -8.78 12.52
C MET A 37 9.20 -8.23 13.91
N ARG A 38 9.70 -6.99 13.99
CA ARG A 38 10.02 -6.36 15.27
C ARG A 38 8.79 -6.22 16.18
N GLU A 39 7.66 -5.76 15.62
CA GLU A 39 6.45 -5.55 16.40
C GLU A 39 5.75 -6.86 16.73
N GLY A 40 5.71 -7.80 15.78
CA GLY A 40 5.11 -9.11 15.99
C GLY A 40 5.81 -9.91 17.09
N ARG A 41 7.16 -9.92 17.08
CA ARG A 41 7.96 -10.51 18.18
C ARG A 41 7.64 -9.87 19.53
N ARG A 42 7.52 -8.53 19.56
CA ARG A 42 7.15 -7.80 20.78
C ARG A 42 5.78 -8.20 21.30
N LYS A 43 4.88 -8.59 20.42
CA LYS A 43 3.51 -9.00 20.72
C LYS A 43 3.34 -10.52 20.92
N GLY A 44 4.41 -11.29 20.81
CA GLY A 44 4.40 -12.74 21.03
C GLY A 44 3.96 -13.57 19.82
N LEU A 45 3.86 -12.97 18.62
CA LEU A 45 3.65 -13.73 17.38
C LEU A 45 4.91 -14.53 17.04
N SER A 46 4.72 -15.77 16.55
CA SER A 46 5.81 -16.65 16.13
C SER A 46 6.57 -16.05 14.93
N GLU A 47 7.88 -16.13 14.95
CA GLU A 47 8.73 -15.65 13.85
C GLU A 47 8.52 -16.45 12.58
N ASP A 48 8.42 -17.77 12.68
CA ASP A 48 8.15 -18.66 11.56
C ASP A 48 6.80 -18.30 10.91
N TYR A 49 5.79 -18.08 11.76
CA TYR A 49 4.49 -17.61 11.27
C TYR A 49 4.58 -16.29 10.51
N LEU A 50 5.24 -15.29 11.08
CA LEU A 50 5.36 -13.97 10.47
C LEU A 50 6.13 -14.03 9.15
N SER A 51 7.21 -14.82 9.10
CA SER A 51 8.01 -15.01 7.90
C SER A 51 7.21 -15.71 6.79
N ASP A 52 6.54 -16.80 7.12
CA ASP A 52 5.70 -17.54 6.19
C ASP A 52 4.51 -16.72 5.71
N ALA A 53 3.82 -16.03 6.64
CA ALA A 53 2.70 -15.16 6.31
C ALA A 53 3.15 -14.04 5.35
N TYR A 54 4.29 -13.42 5.64
CA TYR A 54 4.82 -12.34 4.80
C TYR A 54 5.22 -12.85 3.41
N PHE A 55 6.02 -13.92 3.36
CA PHE A 55 6.51 -14.51 2.12
C PHE A 55 5.36 -14.98 1.23
N TRP A 56 4.48 -15.82 1.76
CA TRP A 56 3.39 -16.38 0.97
C TRP A 56 2.33 -15.34 0.55
N THR A 57 2.09 -14.32 1.39
CA THR A 57 1.18 -13.22 1.01
C THR A 57 1.72 -12.43 -0.18
N ILE A 58 3.02 -12.19 -0.27
CA ILE A 58 3.64 -11.52 -1.42
C ILE A 58 3.55 -12.40 -2.67
N ILE A 59 3.99 -13.66 -2.59
CA ILE A 59 4.01 -14.56 -3.74
C ILE A 59 2.60 -14.82 -4.28
N LEU A 60 1.67 -15.23 -3.40
CA LEU A 60 0.30 -15.53 -3.80
C LEU A 60 -0.48 -14.26 -4.16
N GLY A 61 -0.17 -13.13 -3.52
CA GLY A 61 -0.70 -11.83 -3.93
C GLY A 61 -0.30 -11.45 -5.35
N LEU A 62 0.97 -11.63 -5.71
CA LEU A 62 1.45 -11.38 -7.07
C LEU A 62 0.78 -12.32 -8.10
N LEU A 63 0.68 -13.60 -7.78
CA LEU A 63 -0.04 -14.56 -8.61
C LEU A 63 -1.53 -14.22 -8.72
N GLY A 64 -2.16 -13.79 -7.63
CA GLY A 64 -3.55 -13.33 -7.63
C GLY A 64 -3.77 -12.09 -8.50
N ALA A 65 -2.84 -11.11 -8.44
CA ALA A 65 -2.88 -9.94 -9.31
C ALA A 65 -2.86 -10.33 -10.78
N ARG A 66 -1.99 -11.27 -11.15
CA ARG A 66 -1.89 -11.77 -12.52
C ARG A 66 -3.13 -12.56 -12.95
N ALA A 67 -3.54 -13.52 -12.12
CA ALA A 67 -4.71 -14.36 -12.42
C ALA A 67 -5.97 -13.51 -12.62
N TYR A 68 -6.20 -12.54 -11.75
CA TYR A 68 -7.34 -11.61 -11.88
C TYR A 68 -7.27 -10.83 -13.20
N TYR A 69 -6.10 -10.28 -13.55
CA TYR A 69 -5.92 -9.54 -14.79
C TYR A 69 -6.17 -10.39 -16.03
N VAL A 70 -5.64 -11.63 -16.04
CA VAL A 70 -5.84 -12.59 -17.13
C VAL A 70 -7.32 -12.96 -17.28
N LEU A 71 -8.02 -13.22 -16.17
CA LEU A 71 -9.45 -13.56 -16.18
C LEU A 71 -10.31 -12.44 -16.75
N PHE A 72 -9.99 -11.17 -16.46
CA PHE A 72 -10.72 -10.02 -17.01
C PHE A 72 -10.34 -9.65 -18.44
N ARG A 73 -9.34 -10.32 -19.03
CA ARG A 73 -8.95 -10.21 -20.43
C ARG A 73 -8.86 -11.59 -21.10
N LEU A 74 -9.75 -12.47 -20.74
CA LEU A 74 -9.69 -13.88 -21.13
C LEU A 74 -9.66 -14.06 -22.65
N ASP A 75 -10.45 -13.29 -23.41
CA ASP A 75 -10.47 -13.35 -24.88
C ASP A 75 -9.09 -13.11 -25.50
N TYR A 76 -8.35 -12.14 -24.96
CA TYR A 76 -6.99 -11.85 -25.42
C TYR A 76 -6.04 -13.01 -25.07
N TYR A 77 -6.09 -13.51 -23.82
CA TYR A 77 -5.14 -14.52 -23.35
C TYR A 77 -5.44 -15.92 -23.86
N LEU A 78 -6.67 -16.21 -24.29
CA LEU A 78 -6.97 -17.45 -25.02
C LEU A 78 -6.30 -17.46 -26.41
N ALA A 79 -6.17 -16.30 -27.04
CA ALA A 79 -5.45 -16.17 -28.30
C ALA A 79 -3.90 -16.09 -28.12
N HIS A 80 -3.42 -15.74 -26.91
CA HIS A 80 -2.00 -15.57 -26.61
C HIS A 80 -1.63 -16.26 -25.27
N PRO A 81 -1.74 -17.59 -25.18
CA PRO A 81 -1.57 -18.32 -23.92
C PRO A 81 -0.14 -18.26 -23.35
N ASP A 82 0.85 -18.09 -24.22
CA ASP A 82 2.26 -17.89 -23.86
C ASP A 82 2.50 -16.64 -23.01
N GLN A 83 1.65 -15.62 -23.16
CA GLN A 83 1.75 -14.36 -22.41
C GLN A 83 1.13 -14.43 -21.02
N ILE A 84 0.38 -15.48 -20.67
CA ILE A 84 -0.28 -15.61 -19.36
C ILE A 84 0.73 -15.52 -18.20
N ILE A 85 1.90 -16.11 -18.35
CA ILE A 85 2.94 -16.15 -17.30
C ILE A 85 3.91 -14.97 -17.36
N GLN A 86 3.84 -14.11 -18.39
CA GLN A 86 4.78 -13.01 -18.60
C GLN A 86 4.47 -11.81 -17.72
N ILE A 87 4.67 -11.95 -16.41
CA ILE A 87 4.42 -10.89 -15.41
C ILE A 87 5.37 -9.68 -15.58
N TRP A 88 6.52 -9.87 -16.20
CA TRP A 88 7.52 -8.81 -16.46
C TRP A 88 7.11 -7.81 -17.55
N HIS A 89 6.09 -8.12 -18.34
CA HIS A 89 5.49 -7.18 -19.29
C HIS A 89 4.36 -6.34 -18.68
N GLY A 90 4.19 -6.41 -17.35
CA GLY A 90 3.09 -5.76 -16.65
C GLY A 90 1.78 -6.56 -16.70
N GLY A 91 0.66 -5.91 -16.42
CA GLY A 91 -0.66 -6.54 -16.42
C GLY A 91 -0.93 -7.31 -15.13
N GLY A 92 -1.04 -6.57 -14.03
CA GLY A 92 -1.51 -7.04 -12.73
C GLY A 92 -2.68 -6.19 -12.22
N ALA A 93 -3.65 -6.82 -11.57
CA ALA A 93 -4.79 -6.14 -10.98
C ALA A 93 -4.71 -6.18 -9.46
N ILE A 94 -4.72 -5.01 -8.84
CA ILE A 94 -4.60 -4.87 -7.38
C ILE A 94 -5.68 -5.66 -6.61
N TYR A 95 -6.87 -5.78 -7.15
CA TYR A 95 -7.95 -6.53 -6.51
C TYR A 95 -7.62 -8.02 -6.37
N GLY A 96 -6.98 -8.61 -7.37
CA GLY A 96 -6.51 -9.99 -7.30
C GLY A 96 -5.44 -10.20 -6.23
N ALA A 97 -4.52 -9.24 -6.10
CA ALA A 97 -3.51 -9.25 -5.04
C ALA A 97 -4.16 -9.18 -3.64
N ILE A 98 -5.12 -8.28 -3.45
CA ILE A 98 -5.82 -8.11 -2.18
C ILE A 98 -6.61 -9.38 -1.81
N LEU A 99 -7.36 -9.95 -2.75
CA LEU A 99 -8.19 -11.14 -2.51
C LEU A 99 -7.31 -12.34 -2.12
N LEU A 100 -6.32 -12.68 -2.95
CA LEU A 100 -5.51 -13.86 -2.70
C LEU A 100 -4.53 -13.63 -1.55
N GLY A 101 -3.98 -12.42 -1.39
CA GLY A 101 -3.15 -12.05 -0.25
C GLY A 101 -3.92 -12.12 1.08
N THR A 102 -5.16 -11.63 1.12
CA THR A 102 -6.02 -11.73 2.31
C THR A 102 -6.37 -13.20 2.63
N ALA A 103 -6.72 -13.99 1.63
CA ALA A 103 -6.98 -15.42 1.83
C ALA A 103 -5.74 -16.14 2.37
N THR A 104 -4.56 -15.78 1.87
CA THR A 104 -3.28 -16.35 2.32
C THR A 104 -3.00 -16.04 3.78
N ILE A 105 -3.10 -14.77 4.19
CA ILE A 105 -2.82 -14.39 5.59
C ILE A 105 -3.79 -15.05 6.56
N ILE A 106 -5.07 -15.20 6.17
CA ILE A 106 -6.08 -15.91 6.96
C ILE A 106 -5.73 -17.41 7.07
N TYR A 107 -5.35 -18.04 5.96
CA TYR A 107 -4.96 -19.44 5.94
C TYR A 107 -3.74 -19.72 6.81
N VAL A 108 -2.68 -18.91 6.64
CA VAL A 108 -1.44 -19.08 7.41
C VAL A 108 -1.67 -18.81 8.89
N ALA A 109 -2.46 -17.79 9.26
CA ALA A 109 -2.83 -17.52 10.64
C ALA A 109 -3.55 -18.70 11.29
N ARG A 110 -4.49 -19.33 10.58
CA ARG A 110 -5.20 -20.55 11.05
C ARG A 110 -4.26 -21.74 11.17
N ARG A 111 -3.39 -21.94 10.19
CA ARG A 111 -2.42 -23.05 10.16
C ARG A 111 -1.46 -23.01 11.34
N TYR A 112 -1.00 -21.81 11.71
CA TYR A 112 -0.11 -21.58 12.84
C TYR A 112 -0.84 -21.30 14.15
N GLN A 113 -2.18 -21.34 14.16
CA GLN A 113 -3.02 -21.00 15.32
C GLN A 113 -2.70 -19.65 15.94
N GLN A 114 -2.34 -18.68 15.08
CA GLN A 114 -1.99 -17.32 15.48
C GLN A 114 -3.20 -16.39 15.43
N ASP A 115 -3.10 -15.31 16.18
CA ASP A 115 -4.14 -14.31 16.27
C ASP A 115 -4.17 -13.40 15.04
N LEU A 116 -5.17 -13.60 14.17
CA LEU A 116 -5.34 -12.83 12.95
C LEU A 116 -5.57 -11.34 13.22
N ILE A 117 -6.35 -10.98 14.24
CA ILE A 117 -6.67 -9.59 14.54
C ILE A 117 -5.40 -8.84 15.00
N LEU A 118 -4.61 -9.47 15.85
CA LEU A 118 -3.33 -8.94 16.27
C LEU A 118 -2.37 -8.82 15.08
N THR A 119 -2.37 -9.81 14.19
CA THR A 119 -1.55 -9.79 12.98
C THR A 119 -1.88 -8.59 12.10
N LEU A 120 -3.16 -8.30 11.88
CA LEU A 120 -3.58 -7.12 11.11
C LEU A 120 -3.11 -5.81 11.75
N ASP A 121 -3.17 -5.70 13.09
CA ASP A 121 -2.65 -4.54 13.81
C ASP A 121 -1.13 -4.39 13.65
N VAL A 122 -0.39 -5.50 13.67
CA VAL A 122 1.06 -5.51 13.52
C VAL A 122 1.49 -5.17 12.09
N VAL A 123 0.70 -5.59 11.10
CA VAL A 123 1.00 -5.39 9.66
C VAL A 123 0.63 -3.97 9.20
N ALA A 124 -0.40 -3.34 9.76
CA ALA A 124 -0.90 -2.03 9.32
C ALA A 124 0.18 -0.94 9.17
N PRO A 125 1.07 -0.71 10.15
CA PRO A 125 2.16 0.29 9.99
C PRO A 125 3.16 -0.10 8.90
N GLY A 126 3.41 -1.40 8.69
CA GLY A 126 4.27 -1.89 7.62
C GLY A 126 3.70 -1.57 6.24
N ILE A 127 2.39 -1.73 6.05
CA ILE A 127 1.70 -1.37 4.80
C ILE A 127 1.84 0.13 4.53
N MET A 128 1.59 0.99 5.53
CA MET A 128 1.73 2.45 5.37
C MET A 128 3.15 2.84 4.94
N LEU A 129 4.17 2.22 5.56
CA LEU A 129 5.56 2.48 5.19
C LEU A 129 5.85 2.06 3.75
N ALA A 130 5.43 0.86 3.35
CA ALA A 130 5.61 0.36 1.99
C ALA A 130 4.87 1.24 0.96
N GLN A 131 3.65 1.68 1.27
CA GLN A 131 2.90 2.61 0.44
C GLN A 131 3.60 3.96 0.29
N ALA A 132 4.09 4.55 1.39
CA ALA A 132 4.81 5.83 1.35
C ALA A 132 6.04 5.77 0.43
N ILE A 133 6.82 4.69 0.52
CA ILE A 133 8.01 4.48 -0.31
C ILE A 133 7.61 4.20 -1.75
N GLY A 134 6.61 3.34 -1.98
CA GLY A 134 6.17 2.94 -3.32
C GLY A 134 5.68 4.11 -4.18
N ARG A 135 5.13 5.19 -3.56
CA ARG A 135 4.70 6.38 -4.29
C ARG A 135 5.83 7.12 -4.99
N TRP A 136 7.04 7.01 -4.50
CA TRP A 136 8.21 7.56 -5.19
C TRP A 136 8.53 6.85 -6.51
N GLY A 137 8.08 5.60 -6.67
CA GLY A 137 8.13 4.90 -7.95
C GLY A 137 7.25 5.58 -9.01
N ASN A 138 6.05 6.03 -8.64
CA ASN A 138 5.18 6.79 -9.53
C ASN A 138 5.83 8.12 -9.95
N PHE A 139 6.54 8.80 -9.04
CA PHE A 139 7.29 10.01 -9.35
C PHE A 139 8.38 9.78 -10.39
N VAL A 140 9.18 8.73 -10.22
CA VAL A 140 10.24 8.41 -11.19
C VAL A 140 9.66 8.05 -12.55
N ASN A 141 8.58 7.28 -12.58
CA ASN A 141 7.89 6.89 -13.81
C ASN A 141 7.04 8.01 -14.44
N GLN A 142 6.91 9.15 -13.77
CA GLN A 142 6.02 10.25 -14.19
C GLN A 142 4.57 9.76 -14.46
N GLU A 143 4.03 8.96 -13.53
CA GLU A 143 2.68 8.39 -13.61
C GLU A 143 1.82 8.77 -12.39
N ALA A 144 0.51 8.60 -12.50
CA ALA A 144 -0.44 8.84 -11.41
C ALA A 144 -0.38 10.25 -10.81
N TYR A 145 -0.05 11.23 -11.62
CA TYR A 145 0.03 12.64 -11.25
C TYR A 145 -1.38 13.29 -11.18
N GLY A 146 -1.41 14.47 -10.56
CA GLY A 146 -2.63 15.27 -10.41
C GLY A 146 -2.95 16.16 -11.62
N PRO A 147 -3.86 17.12 -11.47
CA PRO A 147 -4.20 18.05 -12.55
C PRO A 147 -3.03 18.96 -12.91
N GLU A 148 -3.11 19.52 -14.11
CA GLU A 148 -2.16 20.51 -14.58
C GLU A 148 -2.07 21.70 -13.63
N THR A 149 -0.86 22.22 -13.47
CA THR A 149 -0.58 23.34 -12.58
C THR A 149 0.53 24.22 -13.15
N SER A 150 0.98 25.22 -12.39
CA SER A 150 2.08 26.09 -12.78
C SER A 150 3.36 25.75 -12.00
N ARG A 151 4.52 26.10 -12.59
CA ARG A 151 5.79 26.05 -11.87
C ARG A 151 5.76 26.87 -10.58
N ALA A 152 5.15 28.07 -10.63
CA ALA A 152 5.00 28.93 -9.48
C ALA A 152 4.20 28.28 -8.34
N PHE A 153 3.17 27.46 -8.65
CA PHE A 153 2.46 26.68 -7.65
C PHE A 153 3.38 25.68 -6.95
N LEU A 154 4.20 24.94 -7.71
CA LEU A 154 5.13 23.97 -7.15
C LEU A 154 6.24 24.62 -6.32
N GLU A 155 6.74 25.79 -6.76
CA GLU A 155 7.69 26.63 -6.00
C GLU A 155 7.05 27.15 -4.70
N GLY A 156 5.76 27.50 -4.74
CA GLY A 156 4.98 27.89 -3.56
C GLY A 156 4.82 26.75 -2.52
N LEU A 157 4.92 25.50 -2.94
CA LEU A 157 5.01 24.34 -2.04
C LEU A 157 6.42 24.13 -1.45
N HIS A 158 7.37 25.03 -1.73
CA HIS A 158 8.77 24.94 -1.32
C HIS A 158 9.47 23.65 -1.74
N LEU A 159 9.09 23.10 -2.90
CA LEU A 159 9.70 21.90 -3.43
C LEU A 159 11.06 22.21 -4.05
N PRO A 160 12.05 21.31 -3.92
CA PRO A 160 13.35 21.50 -4.56
C PRO A 160 13.23 21.44 -6.09
N ALA A 161 14.12 22.18 -6.78
CA ALA A 161 14.06 22.34 -8.23
C ALA A 161 14.02 21.00 -8.99
N TRP A 162 14.83 20.02 -8.58
CA TRP A 162 14.88 18.70 -9.23
C TRP A 162 13.53 17.96 -9.17
N LEU A 163 12.74 18.16 -8.11
CA LEU A 163 11.42 17.57 -7.99
C LEU A 163 10.41 18.30 -8.88
N ILE A 164 10.47 19.64 -8.89
CA ILE A 164 9.64 20.48 -9.76
C ILE A 164 9.90 20.12 -11.23
N ASP A 165 11.16 19.98 -11.59
CA ASP A 165 11.57 19.67 -12.95
C ASP A 165 11.09 18.28 -13.40
N GLN A 166 11.11 17.28 -12.51
CA GLN A 166 10.55 15.95 -12.77
C GLN A 166 9.01 15.96 -12.92
N MET A 167 8.32 16.93 -12.30
CA MET A 167 6.87 17.10 -12.46
C MET A 167 6.49 17.83 -13.76
N GLN A 168 7.45 18.19 -14.60
CA GLN A 168 7.21 18.67 -15.96
C GLN A 168 7.11 17.48 -16.91
N ILE A 169 5.90 17.18 -17.37
CA ILE A 169 5.59 16.03 -18.24
C ILE A 169 5.06 16.59 -19.55
N GLN A 170 5.71 16.25 -20.66
CA GLN A 170 5.35 16.73 -22.00
C GLN A 170 5.20 18.27 -22.12
N GLY A 171 6.01 19.01 -21.35
CA GLY A 171 6.02 20.48 -21.38
C GLY A 171 5.07 21.15 -20.37
N HIS A 172 4.21 20.41 -19.68
CA HIS A 172 3.26 20.90 -18.70
C HIS A 172 3.64 20.46 -17.28
N TYR A 173 3.38 21.30 -16.28
CA TYR A 173 3.58 20.94 -14.88
C TYR A 173 2.32 20.31 -14.29
N TYR A 174 2.50 19.32 -13.43
CA TYR A 174 1.41 18.60 -12.78
C TYR A 174 1.56 18.58 -11.26
N GLN A 175 0.43 18.47 -10.55
CA GLN A 175 0.44 18.37 -9.09
C GLN A 175 1.04 17.03 -8.62
N PRO A 176 1.90 17.06 -7.57
CA PRO A 176 2.65 15.90 -7.11
C PRO A 176 1.80 15.00 -6.19
N THR A 177 0.80 14.34 -6.71
CA THR A 177 -0.08 13.44 -5.93
C THR A 177 0.70 12.32 -5.25
N PHE A 178 1.81 11.85 -5.85
CA PHE A 178 2.72 10.89 -5.21
C PHE A 178 3.23 11.41 -3.85
N LEU A 179 3.59 12.68 -3.78
CA LEU A 179 4.08 13.32 -2.56
C LEU A 179 2.97 13.47 -1.53
N TYR A 180 1.78 13.87 -1.96
CA TYR A 180 0.60 13.97 -1.08
C TYR A 180 0.28 12.62 -0.46
N GLU A 181 0.25 11.54 -1.25
CA GLU A 181 0.01 10.18 -0.75
C GLU A 181 1.16 9.68 0.15
N SER A 182 2.41 9.97 -0.22
CA SER A 182 3.58 9.58 0.60
C SER A 182 3.54 10.26 1.97
N LEU A 183 3.36 11.58 2.02
CA LEU A 183 3.27 12.35 3.27
C LEU A 183 2.07 11.93 4.11
N TRP A 184 0.91 11.68 3.49
CA TRP A 184 -0.27 11.19 4.19
C TRP A 184 -0.02 9.83 4.86
N ASN A 185 0.61 8.90 4.16
CA ASN A 185 0.96 7.59 4.72
C ASN A 185 2.01 7.72 5.84
N LEU A 186 3.03 8.58 5.69
CA LEU A 186 4.02 8.83 6.74
C LEU A 186 3.40 9.46 7.98
N LEU A 187 2.46 10.40 7.81
CA LEU A 187 1.74 11.01 8.91
C LEU A 187 0.87 9.97 9.66
N GLY A 188 0.15 9.12 8.92
CA GLY A 188 -0.61 8.02 9.49
C GLY A 188 0.28 7.01 10.23
N LEU A 189 1.45 6.70 9.66
CA LEU A 189 2.45 5.85 10.30
C LEU A 189 2.94 6.45 11.62
N ALA A 190 3.28 7.74 11.63
CA ALA A 190 3.69 8.45 12.84
C ALA A 190 2.57 8.42 13.91
N LEU A 191 1.33 8.66 13.49
CA LEU A 191 0.17 8.60 14.36
C LEU A 191 -0.01 7.20 14.98
N ILE A 192 0.08 6.13 14.18
CA ILE A 192 0.05 4.76 14.69
C ILE A 192 1.17 4.52 15.72
N PHE A 193 2.39 5.00 15.45
CA PHE A 193 3.51 4.82 16.39
C PHE A 193 3.31 5.55 17.71
N ILE A 194 2.63 6.69 17.70
CA ILE A 194 2.25 7.42 18.91
C ILE A 194 1.13 6.68 19.65
N LEU A 195 0.03 6.39 18.94
CA LEU A 195 -1.19 5.83 19.53
C LEU A 195 -0.96 4.44 20.13
N ARG A 196 -0.21 3.56 19.47
CA ARG A 196 0.03 2.20 19.94
C ARG A 196 0.81 2.12 21.26
N ARG A 197 1.48 3.21 21.66
CA ARG A 197 2.22 3.31 22.93
C ARG A 197 1.37 3.85 24.07
N GLN A 198 0.22 4.47 23.78
CA GLN A 198 -0.67 5.02 24.78
C GLN A 198 -1.41 3.89 25.49
N LYS A 199 -1.24 3.80 26.82
CA LYS A 199 -1.90 2.76 27.62
C LYS A 199 -3.42 2.93 27.57
N GLY A 200 -4.11 1.84 27.28
CA GLY A 200 -5.57 1.78 27.30
C GLY A 200 -6.31 2.52 26.18
N LEU A 201 -5.64 3.38 25.42
CA LEU A 201 -6.28 4.24 24.40
C LEU A 201 -6.76 3.45 23.19
N VAL A 202 -5.87 2.63 22.61
CA VAL A 202 -6.15 1.81 21.42
C VAL A 202 -6.39 0.38 21.85
N LYS A 203 -7.43 -0.23 21.30
CA LYS A 203 -7.79 -1.63 21.55
C LYS A 203 -7.26 -2.51 20.43
N ARG A 204 -7.10 -3.81 20.71
CA ARG A 204 -6.69 -4.81 19.71
C ARG A 204 -7.67 -4.83 18.53
N GLY A 205 -7.16 -4.72 17.31
CA GLY A 205 -7.90 -4.59 16.04
C GLY A 205 -8.19 -3.15 15.64
N GLU A 206 -7.87 -2.16 16.50
CA GLU A 206 -8.12 -0.75 16.19
C GLU A 206 -6.98 -0.09 15.38
N LEU A 207 -5.76 -0.62 15.40
CA LEU A 207 -4.69 -0.11 14.53
C LEU A 207 -4.96 -0.45 13.07
N ALA A 208 -5.40 -1.67 12.79
CA ALA A 208 -5.81 -2.07 11.45
C ALA A 208 -7.06 -1.31 10.98
N ALA A 209 -8.06 -1.16 11.85
CA ALA A 209 -9.24 -0.36 11.54
C ALA A 209 -8.90 1.11 11.32
N GLY A 210 -8.00 1.67 12.13
CA GLY A 210 -7.47 3.02 11.97
C GLY A 210 -6.73 3.20 10.64
N TYR A 211 -5.98 2.19 10.20
CA TYR A 211 -5.37 2.18 8.86
C TYR A 211 -6.45 2.27 7.77
N PHE A 212 -7.53 1.49 7.83
CA PHE A 212 -8.61 1.56 6.85
C PHE A 212 -9.26 2.94 6.81
N VAL A 213 -9.51 3.55 7.97
CA VAL A 213 -10.07 4.91 8.05
C VAL A 213 -9.09 5.93 7.47
N TRP A 214 -7.84 5.90 7.91
CA TRP A 214 -6.82 6.86 7.51
C TRP A 214 -6.51 6.78 6.01
N TYR A 215 -6.19 5.58 5.53
CA TYR A 215 -5.90 5.35 4.12
C TYR A 215 -7.12 5.65 3.24
N GLY A 216 -8.31 5.20 3.66
CA GLY A 216 -9.54 5.46 2.93
C GLY A 216 -9.82 6.94 2.78
N LEU A 217 -9.66 7.75 3.85
CA LEU A 217 -9.81 9.20 3.77
C LEU A 217 -8.80 9.83 2.80
N GLY A 218 -7.52 9.53 2.97
CA GLY A 218 -6.48 10.08 2.10
C GLY A 218 -6.69 9.70 0.64
N ARG A 219 -6.99 8.42 0.39
CA ARG A 219 -7.24 7.94 -0.97
C ARG A 219 -8.49 8.54 -1.59
N PHE A 220 -9.54 8.76 -0.83
CA PHE A 220 -10.77 9.40 -1.32
C PHE A 220 -10.51 10.80 -1.86
N PHE A 221 -9.78 11.64 -1.11
CA PHE A 221 -9.46 13.01 -1.53
C PHE A 221 -8.43 13.06 -2.65
N ILE A 222 -7.34 12.29 -2.53
CA ILE A 222 -6.26 12.30 -3.52
C ILE A 222 -6.72 11.69 -4.86
N GLU A 223 -7.57 10.65 -4.83
CA GLU A 223 -8.20 10.12 -6.06
C GLU A 223 -9.00 11.19 -6.80
N GLY A 224 -9.61 12.13 -6.06
CA GLY A 224 -10.28 13.30 -6.64
C GLY A 224 -9.37 14.17 -7.49
N LEU A 225 -8.06 14.17 -7.22
CA LEU A 225 -7.06 14.93 -7.96
C LEU A 225 -6.43 14.13 -9.11
N ARG A 226 -6.55 12.80 -9.15
CA ARG A 226 -5.88 11.98 -10.18
C ARG A 226 -6.54 12.10 -11.54
N THR A 227 -5.70 12.12 -12.57
CA THR A 227 -6.13 12.22 -13.97
C THR A 227 -6.35 10.86 -14.64
N ASP A 228 -5.82 9.78 -14.05
CA ASP A 228 -5.85 8.40 -14.55
C ASP A 228 -6.86 7.50 -13.82
N SER A 229 -7.87 8.08 -13.17
CA SER A 229 -8.86 7.34 -12.38
C SER A 229 -9.75 6.44 -13.24
N LEU A 230 -10.08 5.25 -12.71
CA LEU A 230 -11.07 4.36 -13.31
C LEU A 230 -12.48 4.75 -12.87
N TYR A 231 -13.41 4.82 -13.82
CA TYR A 231 -14.79 5.21 -13.60
C TYR A 231 -15.75 4.04 -13.79
N LEU A 232 -16.80 4.01 -12.97
CA LEU A 232 -18.02 3.22 -13.16
C LEU A 232 -19.19 4.20 -13.23
N GLY A 233 -19.62 4.54 -14.45
CA GLY A 233 -20.53 5.67 -14.67
C GLY A 233 -19.91 6.99 -14.17
N PRO A 234 -20.60 7.79 -13.35
CA PRO A 234 -20.08 9.05 -12.84
C PRO A 234 -19.14 8.89 -11.63
N LEU A 235 -19.02 7.67 -11.07
CA LEU A 235 -18.28 7.42 -9.83
C LEU A 235 -16.88 6.90 -10.12
N ARG A 236 -15.88 7.43 -9.43
CA ARG A 236 -14.53 6.87 -9.39
C ARG A 236 -14.52 5.63 -8.51
N ILE A 237 -14.15 4.47 -9.07
CA ILE A 237 -14.16 3.18 -8.35
C ILE A 237 -13.34 3.27 -7.06
N SER A 238 -12.14 3.86 -7.12
CA SER A 238 -11.27 3.99 -5.95
C SER A 238 -11.89 4.86 -4.85
N GLN A 239 -12.69 5.88 -5.17
CA GLN A 239 -13.41 6.66 -4.16
C GLN A 239 -14.51 5.83 -3.47
N GLY A 240 -15.25 5.03 -4.24
CA GLY A 240 -16.24 4.12 -3.68
C GLY A 240 -15.62 3.10 -2.71
N VAL A 241 -14.53 2.46 -3.13
CA VAL A 241 -13.77 1.54 -2.28
C VAL A 241 -13.24 2.24 -1.03
N SER A 242 -12.72 3.46 -1.17
CA SER A 242 -12.21 4.27 -0.05
C SER A 242 -13.30 4.60 0.97
N ALA A 243 -14.49 4.99 0.50
CA ALA A 243 -15.64 5.25 1.38
C ALA A 243 -16.05 3.98 2.15
N VAL A 244 -16.10 2.83 1.48
CA VAL A 244 -16.37 1.53 2.12
C VAL A 244 -15.31 1.21 3.19
N MET A 245 -14.03 1.43 2.91
CA MET A 245 -12.95 1.22 3.89
C MET A 245 -13.15 2.09 5.14
N VAL A 246 -13.48 3.37 4.98
CA VAL A 246 -13.76 4.28 6.10
C VAL A 246 -14.94 3.76 6.93
N VAL A 247 -16.05 3.42 6.29
CA VAL A 247 -17.25 2.91 6.98
C VAL A 247 -16.95 1.62 7.72
N LEU A 248 -16.26 0.66 7.10
CA LEU A 248 -15.90 -0.61 7.73
C LEU A 248 -14.93 -0.42 8.91
N GLY A 249 -13.94 0.46 8.76
CA GLY A 249 -12.99 0.76 9.83
C GLY A 249 -13.68 1.40 11.04
N LEU A 250 -14.55 2.40 10.82
CA LEU A 250 -15.31 3.05 11.89
C LEU A 250 -16.31 2.07 12.53
N ALA A 251 -17.05 1.30 11.74
CA ALA A 251 -17.98 0.29 12.24
C ALA A 251 -17.25 -0.74 13.12
N TRP A 252 -16.09 -1.22 12.69
CA TRP A 252 -15.27 -2.14 13.47
C TRP A 252 -14.90 -1.56 14.84
N ILE A 253 -14.39 -0.31 14.88
CA ILE A 253 -14.03 0.35 16.15
C ILE A 253 -15.25 0.48 17.08
N ILE A 254 -16.39 0.94 16.54
CA ILE A 254 -17.61 1.16 17.31
C ILE A 254 -18.15 -0.17 17.89
N ILE A 255 -18.27 -1.21 17.05
CA ILE A 255 -18.81 -2.51 17.44
C ILE A 255 -17.94 -3.11 18.55
N ARG A 256 -16.61 -3.09 18.37
CA ARG A 256 -15.70 -3.67 19.35
C ARG A 256 -15.68 -2.92 20.67
N ARG A 257 -15.78 -1.60 20.66
CA ARG A 257 -15.86 -0.80 21.88
C ARG A 257 -17.17 -1.01 22.63
N ARG A 258 -18.30 -1.15 21.91
CA ARG A 258 -19.61 -1.42 22.50
C ARG A 258 -19.72 -2.85 23.07
N GLY A 259 -19.07 -3.82 22.45
CA GLY A 259 -19.12 -5.23 22.86
C GLY A 259 -18.35 -5.56 24.15
N GLY A 260 -17.64 -4.61 24.76
CA GLY A 260 -16.93 -4.80 26.03
C GLY A 260 -15.72 -5.77 26.01
N HIS A 261 -15.45 -6.44 24.91
CA HIS A 261 -14.46 -7.52 24.78
C HIS A 261 -13.09 -7.05 24.25
N SER A 262 -12.78 -5.77 24.36
CA SER A 262 -11.59 -5.21 23.74
C SER A 262 -10.46 -4.95 24.73
N VAL A 263 -9.47 -5.84 24.74
CA VAL A 263 -8.21 -5.63 25.49
C VAL A 263 -7.41 -4.51 24.84
N ALA A 264 -6.75 -3.68 25.66
CA ALA A 264 -5.87 -2.63 25.15
C ALA A 264 -4.70 -3.23 24.36
N TYR A 265 -4.38 -2.62 23.21
CA TYR A 265 -3.26 -3.08 22.39
C TYR A 265 -1.92 -3.00 23.14
N SER A 266 -1.71 -1.96 23.96
CA SER A 266 -0.50 -1.81 24.78
C SER A 266 -0.25 -2.99 25.69
N ASP A 267 -1.32 -3.50 26.30
CA ASP A 267 -1.26 -4.51 27.38
C ASP A 267 -1.41 -5.94 26.84
N PHE A 268 -1.84 -6.06 25.57
CA PHE A 268 -2.03 -7.35 24.92
C PHE A 268 -0.70 -7.94 24.43
N GLN A 269 -0.37 -9.11 24.93
CA GLN A 269 0.74 -9.94 24.48
C GLN A 269 0.29 -11.40 24.47
N LEU A 270 0.60 -12.13 23.43
CA LEU A 270 0.37 -13.57 23.41
C LEU A 270 1.33 -14.25 24.39
N GLU A 271 0.80 -15.15 25.20
CA GLU A 271 1.64 -16.04 26.00
C GLU A 271 2.49 -16.90 25.06
N LYS A 272 3.79 -16.95 25.32
CA LYS A 272 4.68 -17.85 24.58
C LYS A 272 4.26 -19.28 24.91
N ARG A 273 3.68 -19.96 23.96
CA ARG A 273 3.45 -21.42 24.00
C ARG A 273 4.69 -22.16 23.53
#